data_36b5abfaa3b32db696ded5c6acfb0e07
#
_entry.id   36b5abfaa3b32db696ded5c6acfb0e07
#
_cell.length_a   1.000
_cell.length_b   1.000
_cell.length_c   1.000
_cell.angle_alpha   90.00
_cell.angle_beta   90.00
_cell.angle_gamma   90.00
#
_symmetry.space_group_name_H-M   'P 1'
#
loop_
_entity.id
_entity.type
_entity.pdbx_description
1 polymer ?
#
loop_
_entity_poly.entity_id
_entity_poly.type
_entity_poly.pdbx_seq_one_letter_code
_entity_poly.pdbx_strand_id
1 'polypeptide(L)'
;MGVISDTLKKLSGKKLGKIEKKWVFDASSPISSSPIAAEITKGQLGIAFGTQDGKVYMLGENAKIKWFYSIQEKIDEIQKMFLDEETAKSIYASPTLADINKDSKKEVLFGCDLGKFYALSSSGKLLWDFKTDGIIRSSALVEDINKDNKSEIIFGSNDRNLYVLNAKGKLLWKFKADSGIESDPAILKSKKTQIIFGSNDGKIYSLDTKGKLLWQFKTKGKITAKPAIGNIYDNKKNYIVIGSADNSLYVLDENGKLEWLYETEGRICSKACLVDINNDKKLEIIFGSCDDNIYCLSCKGSKIWSYETDFWIVASPIVIDIDNDGKLEVIAGSYDNSVYVLDAEGTFLLDYMPGVSGIIQQPGHYNDLITAEPGEYVGKKLWQYKTEGMIVGSTFITNSKKQKEIIIGIKEGKLDNLTYKKD
;
A
#
# COMPACT_ATOMS: atom_id res chain seq x y z
N MET A 1 -14.34 43.96 7.23
CA MET A 1 -15.63 43.22 7.25
C MET A 1 -16.18 42.83 5.87
N GLY A 2 -15.91 43.58 4.78
CA GLY A 2 -16.47 43.26 3.44
C GLY A 2 -15.88 42.05 2.75
N VAL A 3 -14.57 41.78 2.86
CA VAL A 3 -13.91 40.71 2.10
C VAL A 3 -14.24 39.32 2.62
N ILE A 4 -14.46 39.16 3.92
CA ILE A 4 -14.83 37.85 4.54
C ILE A 4 -16.26 37.47 4.17
N SER A 5 -17.18 38.46 4.12
CA SER A 5 -18.60 38.26 3.71
C SER A 5 -18.72 37.77 2.26
N ASP A 6 -17.90 38.27 1.33
CA ASP A 6 -17.95 37.88 -0.09
C ASP A 6 -17.31 36.51 -0.34
N THR A 7 -16.31 36.15 0.45
CA THR A 7 -15.68 34.81 0.40
C THR A 7 -16.64 33.76 0.96
N LEU A 8 -17.32 34.03 2.06
CA LEU A 8 -18.35 33.15 2.64
C LEU A 8 -19.59 33.00 1.73
N LYS A 9 -20.01 34.05 1.04
CA LYS A 9 -21.09 33.96 0.02
C LYS A 9 -20.68 33.13 -1.20
N LYS A 10 -19.42 33.16 -1.61
CA LYS A 10 -18.91 32.31 -2.68
C LYS A 10 -18.79 30.83 -2.26
N LEU A 11 -18.58 30.56 -0.98
CA LEU A 11 -18.47 29.20 -0.44
C LEU A 11 -19.85 28.62 -0.11
N SER A 12 -20.82 29.42 0.31
CA SER A 12 -22.18 28.96 0.64
C SER A 12 -23.00 28.46 -0.57
N GLY A 13 -22.51 28.67 -1.79
CA GLY A 13 -23.13 28.19 -3.03
C GLY A 13 -22.47 26.94 -3.66
N LYS A 14 -21.31 26.51 -3.18
CA LYS A 14 -20.69 25.28 -3.67
C LYS A 14 -21.14 24.11 -2.78
N LYS A 15 -22.05 23.28 -3.29
CA LYS A 15 -22.31 21.97 -2.69
C LYS A 15 -21.00 21.19 -2.64
N LEU A 16 -20.59 20.79 -1.45
CA LEU A 16 -19.44 19.93 -1.25
C LEU A 16 -19.82 18.54 -1.75
N GLY A 17 -19.01 17.98 -2.66
CA GLY A 17 -19.19 16.59 -3.08
C GLY A 17 -18.90 15.64 -1.93
N LYS A 18 -19.24 14.37 -2.07
CA LYS A 18 -19.06 13.32 -1.07
C LYS A 18 -18.43 12.07 -1.65
N ILE A 19 -17.83 11.28 -0.78
CA ILE A 19 -17.39 9.92 -1.12
C ILE A 19 -18.61 8.99 -1.00
N GLU A 20 -18.93 8.30 -2.07
CA GLU A 20 -20.01 7.32 -2.12
C GLU A 20 -19.50 5.94 -2.54
N LYS A 21 -20.13 4.90 -2.00
CA LYS A 21 -19.91 3.53 -2.43
C LYS A 21 -20.58 3.30 -3.79
N LYS A 22 -19.76 2.90 -4.78
CA LYS A 22 -20.21 2.63 -6.14
C LYS A 22 -20.69 1.19 -6.29
N TRP A 23 -19.92 0.24 -5.77
CA TRP A 23 -20.26 -1.17 -5.75
C TRP A 23 -19.51 -1.90 -4.63
N VAL A 24 -20.01 -3.08 -4.29
CA VAL A 24 -19.39 -4.05 -3.37
C VAL A 24 -19.25 -5.37 -4.11
N PHE A 25 -18.14 -6.05 -3.86
CA PHE A 25 -17.97 -7.45 -4.24
C PHE A 25 -17.77 -8.28 -2.96
N ASP A 26 -18.48 -9.41 -2.86
CA ASP A 26 -18.34 -10.36 -1.76
C ASP A 26 -17.56 -11.59 -2.25
N ALA A 27 -16.39 -11.83 -1.67
CA ALA A 27 -15.54 -12.97 -1.99
C ALA A 27 -15.95 -14.24 -1.24
N SER A 28 -16.88 -14.14 -0.28
CA SER A 28 -17.31 -15.23 0.61
C SER A 28 -16.19 -15.89 1.43
N SER A 29 -15.03 -15.25 1.48
CA SER A 29 -13.85 -15.66 2.25
C SER A 29 -13.04 -14.43 2.60
N PRO A 30 -12.38 -14.35 3.77
CA PRO A 30 -11.59 -13.19 4.16
C PRO A 30 -10.58 -12.78 3.10
N ILE A 31 -10.55 -11.48 2.78
CA ILE A 31 -9.52 -10.89 1.92
C ILE A 31 -8.28 -10.67 2.79
N SER A 32 -7.15 -11.24 2.39
CA SER A 32 -5.90 -11.17 3.16
C SER A 32 -4.81 -10.36 2.49
N SER A 33 -4.96 -10.07 1.19
CA SER A 33 -4.00 -9.27 0.42
C SER A 33 -4.54 -7.88 0.10
N SER A 34 -3.65 -6.90 -0.05
CA SER A 34 -4.05 -5.62 -0.62
C SER A 34 -4.47 -5.81 -2.08
N PRO A 35 -5.60 -5.23 -2.50
CA PRO A 35 -6.01 -5.26 -3.89
C PRO A 35 -5.02 -4.48 -4.75
N ILE A 36 -4.83 -4.93 -5.99
CA ILE A 36 -4.04 -4.24 -7.01
C ILE A 36 -4.89 -4.03 -8.25
N ALA A 37 -4.77 -2.87 -8.87
CA ALA A 37 -5.50 -2.55 -10.09
C ALA A 37 -4.55 -2.05 -11.17
N ALA A 38 -4.75 -2.56 -12.40
CA ALA A 38 -4.01 -2.11 -13.57
C ALA A 38 -4.76 -2.46 -14.85
N GLU A 39 -4.37 -1.83 -15.94
CA GLU A 39 -4.74 -2.27 -17.28
C GLU A 39 -4.04 -3.60 -17.55
N ILE A 40 -4.81 -4.70 -17.70
CA ILE A 40 -4.30 -6.06 -17.93
C ILE A 40 -4.06 -6.36 -19.40
N THR A 41 -4.86 -5.77 -20.28
CA THR A 41 -4.68 -5.68 -21.73
C THR A 41 -5.17 -4.31 -22.15
N LYS A 42 -4.78 -3.83 -23.34
CA LYS A 42 -5.16 -2.50 -23.84
C LYS A 42 -6.66 -2.21 -23.66
N GLY A 43 -6.99 -1.18 -22.89
CA GLY A 43 -8.35 -0.75 -22.60
C GLY A 43 -9.13 -1.65 -21.63
N GLN A 44 -8.49 -2.64 -21.01
CA GLN A 44 -9.15 -3.55 -20.07
C GLN A 44 -8.54 -3.47 -18.68
N LEU A 45 -9.20 -2.72 -17.79
CA LEU A 45 -8.85 -2.70 -16.39
C LEU A 45 -9.13 -4.05 -15.71
N GLY A 46 -8.23 -4.46 -14.84
CA GLY A 46 -8.37 -5.60 -13.95
C GLY A 46 -8.05 -5.21 -12.52
N ILE A 47 -8.80 -5.76 -11.57
CA ILE A 47 -8.59 -5.62 -10.12
C ILE A 47 -8.32 -7.02 -9.60
N ALA A 48 -7.13 -7.25 -9.05
CA ALA A 48 -6.73 -8.55 -8.52
C ALA A 48 -6.55 -8.49 -7.01
N PHE A 49 -6.95 -9.55 -6.30
CA PHE A 49 -6.72 -9.74 -4.86
C PHE A 49 -6.77 -11.21 -4.50
N GLY A 50 -6.18 -11.55 -3.36
CA GLY A 50 -6.14 -12.90 -2.80
C GLY A 50 -6.99 -13.04 -1.54
N THR A 51 -7.48 -14.26 -1.29
CA THR A 51 -8.31 -14.62 -0.14
C THR A 51 -7.66 -15.69 0.72
N GLN A 52 -8.17 -15.89 1.93
CA GLN A 52 -7.65 -16.90 2.87
C GLN A 52 -7.95 -18.34 2.43
N ASP A 53 -9.02 -18.58 1.69
CA ASP A 53 -9.34 -19.91 1.13
C ASP A 53 -8.49 -20.27 -0.11
N GLY A 54 -7.47 -19.48 -0.42
CA GLY A 54 -6.54 -19.76 -1.51
C GLY A 54 -7.07 -19.46 -2.90
N LYS A 55 -7.94 -18.47 -3.04
CA LYS A 55 -8.39 -17.98 -4.34
C LYS A 55 -7.75 -16.64 -4.69
N VAL A 56 -7.40 -16.48 -5.96
CA VAL A 56 -7.11 -15.17 -6.57
C VAL A 56 -8.24 -14.81 -7.51
N TYR A 57 -8.82 -13.65 -7.29
CA TYR A 57 -9.86 -13.09 -8.14
C TYR A 57 -9.28 -12.08 -9.11
N MET A 58 -9.85 -12.01 -10.29
CA MET A 58 -9.69 -10.93 -11.24
C MET A 58 -11.06 -10.35 -11.59
N LEU A 59 -11.29 -9.12 -11.15
CA LEU A 59 -12.52 -8.40 -11.44
C LEU A 59 -12.30 -7.38 -12.56
N GLY A 60 -13.37 -7.03 -13.23
CA GLY A 60 -13.45 -5.85 -14.09
C GLY A 60 -13.88 -4.61 -13.31
N GLU A 61 -13.95 -3.48 -13.99
CA GLU A 61 -14.28 -2.15 -13.45
C GLU A 61 -15.62 -2.09 -12.68
N ASN A 62 -16.56 -3.00 -13.00
CA ASN A 62 -17.91 -3.02 -12.40
C ASN A 62 -18.11 -4.20 -11.43
N ALA A 63 -17.07 -4.63 -10.72
CA ALA A 63 -17.07 -5.81 -9.84
C ALA A 63 -17.40 -7.14 -10.55
N LYS A 64 -17.50 -7.16 -11.89
CA LYS A 64 -17.79 -8.38 -12.61
C LYS A 64 -16.58 -9.30 -12.59
N ILE A 65 -16.74 -10.55 -12.12
CA ILE A 65 -15.70 -11.56 -12.17
C ILE A 65 -15.32 -11.82 -13.62
N LYS A 66 -14.05 -11.56 -13.97
CA LYS A 66 -13.48 -12.02 -15.25
C LYS A 66 -13.08 -13.47 -15.14
N TRP A 67 -12.42 -13.83 -14.07
CA TRP A 67 -12.05 -15.17 -13.68
C TRP A 67 -11.61 -15.20 -12.21
N PHE A 68 -11.52 -16.40 -11.65
CA PHE A 68 -10.79 -16.68 -10.42
C PHE A 68 -9.97 -17.95 -10.60
N TYR A 69 -8.89 -18.05 -9.84
CA TYR A 69 -8.06 -19.25 -9.75
C TYR A 69 -8.06 -19.72 -8.30
N SER A 70 -8.31 -21.02 -8.09
CA SER A 70 -8.27 -21.65 -6.77
C SER A 70 -7.08 -22.59 -6.69
N ILE A 71 -6.30 -22.49 -5.61
CA ILE A 71 -5.17 -23.38 -5.35
C ILE A 71 -5.68 -24.81 -5.14
N GLN A 72 -5.27 -25.71 -6.03
CA GLN A 72 -5.77 -27.10 -6.11
C GLN A 72 -4.98 -28.10 -5.27
N GLU A 73 -3.86 -27.69 -4.67
CA GLU A 73 -3.01 -28.56 -3.87
C GLU A 73 -3.80 -29.19 -2.71
N LYS A 74 -3.63 -30.51 -2.57
CA LYS A 74 -4.08 -31.23 -1.39
C LYS A 74 -3.03 -31.07 -0.31
N ILE A 75 -3.48 -30.74 0.89
CA ILE A 75 -2.66 -30.74 2.10
C ILE A 75 -2.53 -32.19 2.52
N ASP A 76 -1.29 -32.68 2.68
CA ASP A 76 -1.04 -34.06 3.12
C ASP A 76 -1.41 -34.24 4.61
N GLU A 77 -1.57 -35.50 5.05
CA GLU A 77 -2.00 -35.80 6.43
C GLU A 77 -1.04 -35.30 7.50
N ILE A 78 0.25 -35.18 7.19
CA ILE A 78 1.26 -34.64 8.12
C ILE A 78 1.08 -33.14 8.22
N GLN A 79 0.87 -32.45 7.10
CA GLN A 79 0.64 -31.01 7.07
C GLN A 79 -0.67 -30.63 7.80
N LYS A 80 -1.73 -31.45 7.69
CA LYS A 80 -3.00 -31.25 8.41
C LYS A 80 -2.85 -31.31 9.94
N MET A 81 -1.83 -32.00 10.46
CA MET A 81 -1.56 -32.03 11.90
C MET A 81 -1.00 -30.72 12.45
N PHE A 82 -0.45 -29.86 11.59
CA PHE A 82 0.23 -28.62 11.96
C PHE A 82 -0.37 -27.36 11.34
N LEU A 83 -1.20 -27.51 10.29
CA LEU A 83 -1.82 -26.42 9.55
C LEU A 83 -3.33 -26.58 9.60
N ASP A 84 -4.02 -25.49 9.89
CA ASP A 84 -5.45 -25.41 9.65
C ASP A 84 -5.70 -25.46 8.12
N GLU A 85 -6.49 -26.45 7.68
CA GLU A 85 -6.74 -26.71 6.27
C GLU A 85 -7.38 -25.51 5.55
N GLU A 86 -8.18 -24.71 6.27
CA GLU A 86 -8.85 -23.54 5.73
C GLU A 86 -7.87 -22.38 5.46
N THR A 87 -6.85 -22.22 6.31
CA THR A 87 -5.91 -21.09 6.22
C THR A 87 -4.57 -21.44 5.59
N ALA A 88 -4.25 -22.74 5.44
CA ALA A 88 -2.97 -23.18 4.87
C ALA A 88 -2.72 -22.68 3.43
N LYS A 89 -3.78 -22.40 2.67
CA LYS A 89 -3.70 -21.89 1.29
C LYS A 89 -3.74 -20.37 1.20
N SER A 90 -3.78 -19.67 2.33
CA SER A 90 -3.98 -18.22 2.38
C SER A 90 -3.02 -17.46 1.48
N ILE A 91 -3.55 -16.44 0.80
CA ILE A 91 -2.79 -15.56 -0.08
C ILE A 91 -2.70 -14.19 0.56
N TYR A 92 -1.67 -13.99 1.41
CA TYR A 92 -1.39 -12.71 2.06
C TYR A 92 -0.58 -11.76 1.18
N ALA A 93 0.26 -12.32 0.31
CA ALA A 93 0.99 -11.52 -0.67
C ALA A 93 0.03 -10.80 -1.61
N SER A 94 0.19 -9.50 -1.78
CA SER A 94 -0.57 -8.77 -2.81
C SER A 94 -0.18 -9.29 -4.19
N PRO A 95 -1.16 -9.63 -5.06
CA PRO A 95 -0.84 -10.04 -6.43
C PRO A 95 -0.06 -8.95 -7.16
N THR A 96 0.85 -9.36 -8.04
CA THR A 96 1.59 -8.45 -8.92
C THR A 96 1.11 -8.63 -10.35
N LEU A 97 0.80 -7.53 -11.03
CA LEU A 97 0.34 -7.51 -12.42
C LEU A 97 1.48 -7.00 -13.31
N ALA A 98 2.10 -7.88 -14.10
CA ALA A 98 3.23 -7.54 -14.96
C ALA A 98 3.23 -8.36 -16.26
N ASP A 99 3.61 -7.74 -17.36
CA ASP A 99 3.87 -8.44 -18.63
C ASP A 99 5.27 -9.06 -18.56
N ILE A 100 5.34 -10.33 -18.14
CA ILE A 100 6.62 -11.03 -17.95
C ILE A 100 7.14 -11.69 -19.25
N ASN A 101 6.26 -11.88 -20.21
CA ASN A 101 6.57 -12.60 -21.47
C ASN A 101 6.61 -11.69 -22.69
N LYS A 102 6.28 -10.37 -22.52
CA LYS A 102 6.27 -9.34 -23.57
C LYS A 102 5.22 -9.54 -24.66
N ASP A 103 4.07 -10.10 -24.30
CA ASP A 103 2.93 -10.25 -25.21
C ASP A 103 1.91 -9.10 -25.10
N SER A 104 2.25 -8.05 -24.35
CA SER A 104 1.39 -6.89 -24.04
C SER A 104 0.16 -7.23 -23.20
N LYS A 105 0.17 -8.37 -22.52
CA LYS A 105 -0.83 -8.75 -21.52
C LYS A 105 -0.13 -8.96 -20.20
N LYS A 106 -0.77 -8.57 -19.11
CA LYS A 106 -0.17 -8.75 -17.78
C LYS A 106 -0.54 -10.10 -17.20
N GLU A 107 0.48 -10.82 -16.76
CA GLU A 107 0.37 -12.00 -15.91
C GLU A 107 0.05 -11.57 -14.49
N VAL A 108 -0.51 -12.52 -13.72
CA VAL A 108 -0.81 -12.38 -12.29
C VAL A 108 0.13 -13.27 -11.50
N LEU A 109 0.95 -12.66 -10.67
CA LEU A 109 1.98 -13.32 -9.88
C LEU A 109 1.61 -13.23 -8.40
N PHE A 110 1.69 -14.32 -7.64
CA PHE A 110 1.40 -14.31 -6.20
C PHE A 110 2.05 -15.48 -5.47
N GLY A 111 2.35 -15.26 -4.20
CA GLY A 111 2.77 -16.29 -3.25
C GLY A 111 1.64 -16.70 -2.32
N CYS A 112 1.76 -17.85 -1.67
CA CYS A 112 0.81 -18.34 -0.67
C CYS A 112 1.49 -19.01 0.53
N ASP A 113 0.70 -19.29 1.58
CA ASP A 113 1.21 -19.89 2.81
C ASP A 113 1.59 -21.38 2.65
N LEU A 114 1.24 -22.05 1.54
CA LEU A 114 1.82 -23.34 1.20
C LEU A 114 3.29 -23.26 0.75
N GLY A 115 3.89 -22.06 0.66
CA GLY A 115 5.24 -21.89 0.15
C GLY A 115 5.36 -22.10 -1.35
N LYS A 116 4.29 -21.87 -2.10
CA LYS A 116 4.29 -21.87 -3.55
C LYS A 116 4.10 -20.47 -4.09
N PHE A 117 4.81 -20.20 -5.16
CA PHE A 117 4.69 -18.99 -5.95
C PHE A 117 4.12 -19.34 -7.32
N TYR A 118 3.11 -18.61 -7.77
CA TYR A 118 2.35 -18.89 -8.98
C TYR A 118 2.46 -17.78 -10.00
N ALA A 119 2.45 -18.14 -11.27
CA ALA A 119 2.22 -17.25 -12.39
C ALA A 119 1.00 -17.70 -13.19
N LEU A 120 0.01 -16.83 -13.32
CA LEU A 120 -1.18 -17.05 -14.13
C LEU A 120 -1.15 -16.11 -15.33
N SER A 121 -1.67 -16.56 -16.46
CA SER A 121 -1.89 -15.68 -17.62
C SER A 121 -2.96 -14.62 -17.33
N SER A 122 -3.08 -13.62 -18.17
CA SER A 122 -4.14 -12.61 -18.12
C SER A 122 -5.57 -13.19 -18.12
N SER A 123 -5.74 -14.45 -18.57
CA SER A 123 -7.00 -15.19 -18.59
C SER A 123 -7.18 -16.14 -17.41
N GLY A 124 -6.29 -16.14 -16.41
CA GLY A 124 -6.36 -16.96 -15.21
C GLY A 124 -5.85 -18.41 -15.37
N LYS A 125 -5.18 -18.73 -16.48
CA LYS A 125 -4.58 -20.08 -16.67
C LYS A 125 -3.22 -20.13 -15.97
N LEU A 126 -2.94 -21.22 -15.26
CA LEU A 126 -1.64 -21.49 -14.69
C LEU A 126 -0.59 -21.61 -15.81
N LEU A 127 0.46 -20.80 -15.72
CA LEU A 127 1.63 -20.86 -16.61
C LEU A 127 2.72 -21.72 -15.98
N TRP A 128 3.03 -21.47 -14.72
CA TRP A 128 4.00 -22.24 -13.95
C TRP A 128 3.81 -21.95 -12.45
N ASP A 129 4.33 -22.82 -11.61
CA ASP A 129 4.53 -22.62 -10.19
C ASP A 129 5.97 -22.88 -9.77
N PHE A 130 6.38 -22.32 -8.62
CA PHE A 130 7.69 -22.51 -8.01
C PHE A 130 7.53 -22.78 -6.52
N LYS A 131 8.21 -23.82 -6.01
CA LYS A 131 8.12 -24.24 -4.60
C LYS A 131 9.30 -23.70 -3.79
N THR A 132 9.02 -23.14 -2.61
CA THR A 132 9.99 -22.78 -1.56
C THR A 132 9.76 -23.64 -0.32
N ASP A 133 10.68 -23.58 0.65
CA ASP A 133 10.58 -24.35 1.90
C ASP A 133 9.84 -23.59 3.01
N GLY A 134 9.30 -22.40 2.73
CA GLY A 134 8.55 -21.58 3.69
C GLY A 134 7.44 -20.79 3.02
N ILE A 135 6.53 -20.26 3.82
CA ILE A 135 5.41 -19.43 3.36
C ILE A 135 5.91 -18.19 2.59
N ILE A 136 5.12 -17.72 1.63
CA ILE A 136 5.45 -16.56 0.79
C ILE A 136 4.39 -15.48 1.02
N ARG A 137 4.76 -14.46 1.79
CA ARG A 137 3.92 -13.28 2.08
C ARG A 137 4.44 -11.99 1.45
N SER A 138 5.65 -12.03 0.90
CA SER A 138 6.22 -10.95 0.11
C SER A 138 5.55 -10.89 -1.26
N SER A 139 5.10 -9.71 -1.66
CA SER A 139 4.64 -9.45 -3.03
C SER A 139 5.84 -9.41 -3.97
N ALA A 140 5.65 -9.88 -5.20
CA ALA A 140 6.75 -9.91 -6.16
C ALA A 140 7.07 -8.53 -6.72
N LEU A 141 8.34 -8.30 -6.95
CA LEU A 141 8.84 -7.23 -7.82
C LEU A 141 9.22 -7.83 -9.17
N VAL A 142 8.79 -7.17 -10.26
CA VAL A 142 9.13 -7.57 -11.63
C VAL A 142 9.91 -6.44 -12.30
N GLU A 143 11.15 -6.70 -12.68
CA GLU A 143 12.04 -5.70 -13.27
C GLU A 143 13.12 -6.39 -14.11
N ASP A 144 13.58 -5.77 -15.19
CA ASP A 144 14.81 -6.15 -15.90
C ASP A 144 16.02 -5.59 -15.15
N ILE A 145 16.52 -6.38 -14.16
CA ILE A 145 17.59 -5.93 -13.28
C ILE A 145 18.98 -6.05 -13.91
N ASN A 146 19.14 -6.91 -14.92
CA ASN A 146 20.42 -7.18 -15.58
C ASN A 146 20.56 -6.47 -16.94
N LYS A 147 19.49 -5.79 -17.40
CA LYS A 147 19.40 -5.06 -18.68
C LYS A 147 19.58 -5.95 -19.92
N ASP A 148 19.11 -7.20 -19.83
CA ASP A 148 19.10 -8.14 -20.98
C ASP A 148 17.77 -8.11 -21.73
N ASN A 149 16.92 -7.15 -21.37
CA ASN A 149 15.59 -6.97 -21.94
C ASN A 149 14.61 -8.12 -21.61
N LYS A 150 14.84 -8.84 -20.51
CA LYS A 150 13.91 -9.82 -19.93
C LYS A 150 13.64 -9.45 -18.50
N SER A 151 12.44 -9.74 -18.04
CA SER A 151 12.05 -9.43 -16.66
C SER A 151 12.49 -10.54 -15.72
N GLU A 152 13.08 -10.15 -14.59
CA GLU A 152 13.26 -11.00 -13.42
C GLU A 152 12.11 -10.80 -12.45
N ILE A 153 11.79 -11.87 -11.70
CA ILE A 153 10.75 -11.91 -10.67
C ILE A 153 11.43 -12.13 -9.34
N ILE A 154 11.27 -11.18 -8.42
CA ILE A 154 11.99 -11.12 -7.15
C ILE A 154 10.97 -11.15 -6.02
N PHE A 155 11.12 -12.09 -5.07
CA PHE A 155 10.24 -12.18 -3.89
C PHE A 155 10.96 -12.82 -2.71
N GLY A 156 10.47 -12.51 -1.49
CA GLY A 156 10.95 -13.10 -0.25
C GLY A 156 10.13 -14.31 0.20
N SER A 157 10.73 -15.19 1.00
CA SER A 157 10.06 -16.30 1.66
C SER A 157 10.48 -16.41 3.13
N ASN A 158 9.61 -16.98 3.96
CA ASN A 158 9.91 -17.24 5.37
C ASN A 158 10.92 -18.39 5.57
N ASP A 159 11.34 -19.08 4.49
CA ASP A 159 12.50 -19.97 4.50
C ASP A 159 13.84 -19.21 4.55
N ARG A 160 13.80 -17.90 4.73
CA ARG A 160 14.92 -16.96 4.83
C ARG A 160 15.58 -16.62 3.50
N ASN A 161 15.03 -17.02 2.35
CA ASN A 161 15.62 -16.69 1.07
C ASN A 161 14.85 -15.60 0.32
N LEU A 162 15.62 -14.69 -0.29
CA LEU A 162 15.16 -13.88 -1.41
C LEU A 162 15.42 -14.67 -2.69
N TYR A 163 14.38 -14.87 -3.48
CA TYR A 163 14.43 -15.62 -4.73
C TYR A 163 14.39 -14.69 -5.92
N VAL A 164 15.16 -15.01 -6.95
CA VAL A 164 15.10 -14.35 -8.25
C VAL A 164 14.90 -15.41 -9.33
N LEU A 165 13.76 -15.31 -9.99
CA LEU A 165 13.36 -16.20 -11.08
C LEU A 165 13.35 -15.46 -12.41
N ASN A 166 13.48 -16.18 -13.51
CA ASN A 166 13.19 -15.63 -14.83
C ASN A 166 11.68 -15.70 -15.15
N ALA A 167 11.25 -15.11 -16.27
CA ALA A 167 9.87 -15.09 -16.72
C ALA A 167 9.21 -16.48 -16.89
N LYS A 168 10.00 -17.56 -16.98
CA LYS A 168 9.53 -18.95 -17.10
C LYS A 168 9.49 -19.69 -15.75
N GLY A 169 9.66 -18.98 -14.62
CA GLY A 169 9.67 -19.57 -13.29
C GLY A 169 10.94 -20.33 -12.92
N LYS A 170 12.01 -20.25 -13.74
CA LYS A 170 13.27 -20.91 -13.42
C LYS A 170 14.11 -20.05 -12.49
N LEU A 171 14.64 -20.66 -11.43
CA LEU A 171 15.56 -20.01 -10.48
C LEU A 171 16.83 -19.54 -11.19
N LEU A 172 17.14 -18.27 -11.04
CA LEU A 172 18.39 -17.66 -11.48
C LEU A 172 19.40 -17.67 -10.32
N TRP A 173 19.00 -17.15 -9.18
CA TRP A 173 19.78 -17.17 -7.96
C TRP A 173 18.89 -16.92 -6.74
N LYS A 174 19.42 -17.19 -5.55
CA LYS A 174 18.80 -16.84 -4.27
C LYS A 174 19.83 -16.32 -3.28
N PHE A 175 19.39 -15.46 -2.37
CA PHE A 175 20.20 -14.94 -1.26
C PHE A 175 19.57 -15.36 0.05
N LYS A 176 20.39 -15.82 1.00
CA LYS A 176 19.94 -16.27 2.32
C LYS A 176 20.15 -15.19 3.37
N ALA A 177 19.09 -14.69 4.00
CA ALA A 177 19.10 -13.85 5.19
C ALA A 177 19.15 -14.68 6.47
N ASP A 178 19.27 -14.02 7.63
CA ASP A 178 19.33 -14.71 8.93
C ASP A 178 17.93 -15.12 9.43
N SER A 179 16.83 -14.50 8.93
CA SER A 179 15.44 -14.86 9.24
C SER A 179 14.55 -14.72 8.02
N GLY A 180 13.25 -15.02 8.19
CA GLY A 180 12.24 -14.95 7.13
C GLY A 180 12.16 -13.57 6.47
N ILE A 181 11.78 -13.55 5.19
CA ILE A 181 11.64 -12.33 4.38
C ILE A 181 10.17 -12.19 4.01
N GLU A 182 9.46 -11.29 4.72
CA GLU A 182 8.07 -10.92 4.45
C GLU A 182 7.97 -9.55 3.76
N SER A 183 8.99 -8.72 3.89
CA SER A 183 9.06 -7.43 3.19
C SER A 183 9.08 -7.63 1.67
N ASP A 184 8.31 -6.81 0.96
CA ASP A 184 8.41 -6.75 -0.50
C ASP A 184 9.75 -6.13 -0.90
N PRO A 185 10.43 -6.64 -1.94
CA PRO A 185 11.64 -6.02 -2.44
C PRO A 185 11.35 -4.73 -3.21
N ALA A 186 12.35 -3.84 -3.26
CA ALA A 186 12.30 -2.60 -4.03
C ALA A 186 13.62 -2.41 -4.81
N ILE A 187 13.57 -1.68 -5.92
CA ILE A 187 14.75 -1.36 -6.73
C ILE A 187 15.20 0.07 -6.46
N LEU A 188 16.44 0.22 -6.05
CA LEU A 188 17.13 1.50 -6.01
C LEU A 188 17.96 1.64 -7.28
N LYS A 189 17.56 2.57 -8.16
CA LYS A 189 18.28 2.92 -9.39
C LYS A 189 19.22 4.10 -9.09
N SER A 190 20.52 3.81 -9.02
CA SER A 190 21.60 4.80 -8.89
C SER A 190 22.67 4.50 -9.92
N LYS A 191 23.94 4.80 -9.64
CA LYS A 191 25.08 4.37 -10.49
C LYS A 191 25.10 2.85 -10.69
N LYS A 192 24.62 2.10 -9.70
CA LYS A 192 24.43 0.65 -9.76
C LYS A 192 22.99 0.34 -9.32
N THR A 193 22.32 -0.59 -10.00
CA THR A 193 21.02 -1.10 -9.59
C THR A 193 21.21 -1.93 -8.32
N GLN A 194 20.40 -1.66 -7.29
CA GLN A 194 20.39 -2.37 -6.02
C GLN A 194 19.00 -2.93 -5.74
N ILE A 195 18.95 -4.10 -5.13
CA ILE A 195 17.73 -4.75 -4.65
C ILE A 195 17.71 -4.54 -3.13
N ILE A 196 16.70 -3.81 -2.65
CA ILE A 196 16.54 -3.45 -1.24
C ILE A 196 15.35 -4.23 -0.66
N PHE A 197 15.53 -4.84 0.51
CA PHE A 197 14.45 -5.54 1.22
C PHE A 197 14.74 -5.59 2.73
N GLY A 198 13.67 -5.79 3.50
CA GLY A 198 13.73 -6.03 4.94
C GLY A 198 13.62 -7.51 5.27
N SER A 199 14.03 -7.89 6.48
CA SER A 199 13.89 -9.24 7.00
C SER A 199 13.39 -9.25 8.46
N ASN A 200 12.80 -10.37 8.86
CA ASN A 200 12.37 -10.60 10.24
C ASN A 200 13.54 -10.69 11.25
N ASP A 201 14.79 -10.73 10.76
CA ASP A 201 15.98 -10.55 11.60
C ASP A 201 16.23 -9.10 12.01
N GLY A 202 15.42 -8.16 11.51
CA GLY A 202 15.55 -6.72 11.76
C GLY A 202 16.66 -6.06 10.95
N LYS A 203 17.06 -6.64 9.83
CA LYS A 203 18.04 -6.02 8.93
C LYS A 203 17.37 -5.56 7.64
N ILE A 204 17.86 -4.45 7.14
CA ILE A 204 17.64 -3.98 5.79
C ILE A 204 18.86 -4.44 4.97
N TYR A 205 18.61 -5.13 3.88
CA TYR A 205 19.64 -5.66 2.99
C TYR A 205 19.64 -4.92 1.66
N SER A 206 20.84 -4.75 1.11
CA SER A 206 21.04 -4.31 -0.26
C SER A 206 21.90 -5.31 -1.00
N LEU A 207 21.41 -5.80 -2.13
CA LEU A 207 22.13 -6.71 -3.01
C LEU A 207 22.37 -6.05 -4.37
N ASP A 208 23.41 -6.51 -5.06
CA ASP A 208 23.55 -6.23 -6.49
C ASP A 208 22.64 -7.14 -7.33
N THR A 209 22.60 -6.92 -8.62
CA THR A 209 21.76 -7.69 -9.56
C THR A 209 22.15 -9.16 -9.72
N LYS A 210 23.29 -9.57 -9.15
CA LYS A 210 23.78 -10.96 -9.12
C LYS A 210 23.59 -11.64 -7.78
N GLY A 211 22.93 -10.96 -6.81
CA GLY A 211 22.67 -11.48 -5.47
C GLY A 211 23.84 -11.31 -4.48
N LYS A 212 24.87 -10.52 -4.82
CA LYS A 212 25.97 -10.23 -3.90
C LYS A 212 25.55 -9.14 -2.92
N LEU A 213 25.78 -9.37 -1.62
CA LEU A 213 25.55 -8.37 -0.57
C LEU A 213 26.44 -7.15 -0.80
N LEU A 214 25.82 -5.98 -0.87
CA LEU A 214 26.51 -4.68 -0.94
C LEU A 214 26.66 -4.09 0.45
N TRP A 215 25.55 -4.02 1.18
CA TRP A 215 25.52 -3.56 2.56
C TRP A 215 24.29 -4.11 3.29
N GLN A 216 24.30 -4.01 4.60
CA GLN A 216 23.16 -4.27 5.48
C GLN A 216 23.13 -3.24 6.60
N PHE A 217 21.93 -2.89 7.04
CA PHE A 217 21.69 -2.00 8.18
C PHE A 217 20.82 -2.71 9.21
N LYS A 218 21.21 -2.66 10.49
CA LYS A 218 20.52 -3.34 11.58
C LYS A 218 19.60 -2.37 12.34
N THR A 219 18.32 -2.72 12.45
CA THR A 219 17.32 -2.08 13.32
C THR A 219 17.10 -2.94 14.58
N LYS A 220 16.26 -2.48 15.50
CA LYS A 220 15.94 -3.21 16.74
C LYS A 220 14.73 -4.15 16.59
N GLY A 221 13.95 -4.05 15.50
CA GLY A 221 12.73 -4.82 15.27
C GLY A 221 12.68 -5.48 13.90
N LYS A 222 11.71 -6.37 13.69
CA LYS A 222 11.45 -7.00 12.38
C LYS A 222 11.11 -5.93 11.34
N ILE A 223 11.49 -6.21 10.09
CA ILE A 223 11.16 -5.36 8.94
C ILE A 223 10.24 -6.14 8.01
N THR A 224 8.96 -5.83 8.08
CA THR A 224 7.94 -6.37 7.18
C THR A 224 7.45 -5.34 6.15
N ALA A 225 7.68 -4.06 6.44
CA ALA A 225 7.32 -2.97 5.54
C ALA A 225 8.08 -3.04 4.21
N LYS A 226 7.43 -2.65 3.12
CA LYS A 226 8.08 -2.45 1.82
C LYS A 226 8.92 -1.19 1.85
N PRO A 227 10.19 -1.21 1.37
CA PRO A 227 10.98 0.01 1.20
C PRO A 227 10.31 0.97 0.20
N ALA A 228 10.19 2.23 0.56
CA ALA A 228 9.91 3.31 -0.38
C ALA A 228 11.22 3.96 -0.81
N ILE A 229 11.37 4.21 -2.11
CA ILE A 229 12.61 4.75 -2.68
C ILE A 229 12.30 6.01 -3.47
N GLY A 230 12.99 7.10 -3.16
CA GLY A 230 12.77 8.38 -3.82
C GLY A 230 13.87 9.41 -3.55
N ASN A 231 13.92 10.43 -4.41
CA ASN A 231 14.75 11.59 -4.21
C ASN A 231 14.05 12.63 -3.32
N ILE A 232 14.09 12.37 -1.99
CA ILE A 232 13.29 13.16 -1.03
C ILE A 232 13.79 14.60 -0.84
N TYR A 233 15.04 14.91 -1.18
CA TYR A 233 15.64 16.23 -0.99
C TYR A 233 15.78 17.07 -2.27
N ASP A 234 15.30 16.57 -3.41
CA ASP A 234 15.55 17.20 -4.75
C ASP A 234 17.03 17.40 -5.08
N ASN A 235 17.89 16.46 -4.66
CA ASN A 235 19.36 16.55 -4.79
C ASN A 235 19.95 15.51 -5.75
N LYS A 236 19.14 14.87 -6.60
CA LYS A 236 19.50 13.82 -7.57
C LYS A 236 19.99 12.51 -6.96
N LYS A 237 19.85 12.31 -5.64
CA LYS A 237 20.13 11.03 -4.95
C LYS A 237 18.84 10.37 -4.52
N ASN A 238 18.82 9.05 -4.53
CA ASN A 238 17.71 8.29 -3.99
C ASN A 238 17.99 7.90 -2.54
N TYR A 239 16.93 7.89 -1.75
CA TYR A 239 16.93 7.50 -0.35
C TYR A 239 15.96 6.34 -0.15
N ILE A 240 16.22 5.54 0.88
CA ILE A 240 15.40 4.40 1.28
C ILE A 240 14.65 4.80 2.53
N VAL A 241 13.33 4.76 2.48
CA VAL A 241 12.44 5.02 3.61
C VAL A 241 11.74 3.71 3.96
N ILE A 242 11.87 3.26 5.21
CA ILE A 242 11.34 1.96 5.62
C ILE A 242 10.94 1.96 7.09
N GLY A 243 9.75 1.40 7.36
CA GLY A 243 9.25 1.20 8.72
C GLY A 243 9.75 -0.10 9.34
N SER A 244 9.80 -0.12 10.65
CA SER A 244 10.23 -1.26 11.47
C SER A 244 9.24 -1.54 12.61
N ALA A 245 9.24 -2.78 13.08
CA ALA A 245 8.48 -3.19 14.27
C ALA A 245 9.09 -2.69 15.59
N ASP A 246 10.20 -1.96 15.55
CA ASP A 246 10.76 -1.24 16.69
C ASP A 246 10.18 0.18 16.84
N ASN A 247 9.05 0.44 16.21
CA ASN A 247 8.33 1.72 16.25
C ASN A 247 9.09 2.87 15.56
N SER A 248 10.01 2.57 14.64
CA SER A 248 10.81 3.60 13.99
C SER A 248 10.67 3.57 12.47
N LEU A 249 10.63 4.75 11.87
CA LEU A 249 10.81 4.96 10.44
C LEU A 249 12.27 5.35 10.20
N TYR A 250 12.95 4.59 9.35
CA TYR A 250 14.36 4.81 9.01
C TYR A 250 14.49 5.43 7.64
N VAL A 251 15.38 6.39 7.50
CA VAL A 251 15.79 6.95 6.21
C VAL A 251 17.28 6.74 6.03
N LEU A 252 17.63 5.98 4.99
CA LEU A 252 19.02 5.64 4.65
C LEU A 252 19.39 6.21 3.28
N ASP A 253 20.69 6.50 3.10
CA ASP A 253 21.24 6.80 1.79
C ASP A 253 21.41 5.53 0.93
N GLU A 254 21.84 5.69 -0.32
CA GLU A 254 22.09 4.59 -1.26
C GLU A 254 23.20 3.60 -0.82
N ASN A 255 24.01 3.97 0.16
CA ASN A 255 25.10 3.15 0.71
C ASN A 255 24.70 2.48 2.04
N GLY A 256 23.46 2.65 2.50
CA GLY A 256 22.96 2.11 3.75
C GLY A 256 23.35 2.91 4.99
N LYS A 257 23.83 4.15 4.82
CA LYS A 257 24.12 5.04 5.94
C LYS A 257 22.83 5.69 6.42
N LEU A 258 22.61 5.71 7.74
CA LEU A 258 21.48 6.39 8.36
C LEU A 258 21.60 7.90 8.16
N GLU A 259 20.58 8.50 7.56
CA GLU A 259 20.42 9.95 7.48
C GLU A 259 19.69 10.46 8.74
N TRP A 260 18.54 9.86 9.04
CA TRP A 260 17.76 10.11 10.24
C TRP A 260 16.75 8.99 10.49
N LEU A 261 16.18 8.98 11.69
CA LEU A 261 15.04 8.13 12.05
C LEU A 261 13.99 8.98 12.77
N TYR A 262 12.73 8.52 12.70
CA TYR A 262 11.60 9.10 13.42
C TYR A 262 10.94 8.01 14.26
N GLU A 263 10.76 8.24 15.56
CA GLU A 263 10.17 7.28 16.48
C GLU A 263 8.68 7.59 16.67
N THR A 264 7.85 6.56 16.63
CA THR A 264 6.42 6.54 16.91
C THR A 264 6.16 5.68 18.15
N GLU A 265 4.94 5.62 18.64
CA GLU A 265 4.59 4.78 19.80
C GLU A 265 4.16 3.36 19.39
N GLY A 266 3.98 3.10 18.08
CA GLY A 266 3.59 1.82 17.53
C GLY A 266 4.44 1.39 16.33
N ARG A 267 4.42 0.09 16.02
CA ARG A 267 5.17 -0.46 14.89
C ARG A 267 4.69 0.12 13.55
N ILE A 268 5.62 0.26 12.62
CA ILE A 268 5.36 0.79 11.28
C ILE A 268 5.50 -0.37 10.29
N CYS A 269 4.35 -0.90 9.85
CA CYS A 269 4.26 -2.06 8.94
C CYS A 269 3.92 -1.67 7.50
N SER A 270 3.33 -0.48 7.31
CA SER A 270 2.93 0.02 6.00
C SER A 270 4.11 0.55 5.20
N LYS A 271 3.99 0.53 3.86
CA LYS A 271 4.90 1.26 2.99
C LYS A 271 4.60 2.76 3.10
N ALA A 272 5.64 3.59 3.27
CA ALA A 272 5.49 5.03 3.19
C ALA A 272 5.18 5.49 1.76
N CYS A 273 4.32 6.50 1.63
CA CYS A 273 4.12 7.25 0.39
C CYS A 273 5.07 8.44 0.36
N LEU A 274 5.81 8.60 -0.73
CA LEU A 274 6.74 9.72 -0.95
C LEU A 274 6.13 10.63 -2.01
N VAL A 275 5.78 11.84 -1.64
CA VAL A 275 5.05 12.77 -2.51
C VAL A 275 5.35 14.21 -2.14
N ASP A 276 5.49 15.08 -3.12
CA ASP A 276 5.52 16.54 -2.92
C ASP A 276 4.07 17.03 -2.74
N ILE A 277 3.60 17.06 -1.49
CA ILE A 277 2.21 17.40 -1.18
C ILE A 277 1.99 18.91 -1.05
N ASN A 278 3.08 19.67 -0.80
CA ASN A 278 3.05 21.10 -0.57
C ASN A 278 3.61 21.92 -1.75
N ASN A 279 4.06 21.26 -2.83
CA ASN A 279 4.64 21.84 -4.05
C ASN A 279 5.97 22.60 -3.81
N ASP A 280 6.81 22.14 -2.85
CA ASP A 280 8.14 22.72 -2.59
C ASP A 280 9.28 21.96 -3.32
N LYS A 281 8.95 20.97 -4.14
CA LYS A 281 9.83 20.05 -4.89
C LYS A 281 10.56 19.03 -4.04
N LYS A 282 10.34 18.97 -2.74
CA LYS A 282 10.82 17.92 -1.87
C LYS A 282 9.67 16.96 -1.59
N LEU A 283 10.01 15.73 -1.27
CA LEU A 283 8.97 14.72 -1.01
C LEU A 283 8.71 14.65 0.48
N GLU A 284 7.46 14.86 0.87
CA GLU A 284 6.97 14.50 2.17
C GLU A 284 6.83 12.96 2.27
N ILE A 285 6.89 12.48 3.51
CA ILE A 285 6.83 11.07 3.85
C ILE A 285 5.56 10.83 4.64
N ILE A 286 4.59 10.14 4.01
CA ILE A 286 3.29 9.85 4.61
C ILE A 286 3.20 8.37 4.90
N PHE A 287 2.88 8.00 6.14
CA PHE A 287 2.79 6.60 6.56
C PHE A 287 1.78 6.42 7.70
N GLY A 288 1.32 5.18 7.87
CA GLY A 288 0.50 4.76 8.99
C GLY A 288 1.31 4.01 10.03
N SER A 289 0.88 4.10 11.29
CA SER A 289 1.49 3.40 12.41
C SER A 289 0.44 2.62 13.21
N CYS A 290 0.90 1.64 13.98
CA CYS A 290 0.05 0.91 14.94
C CYS A 290 -0.09 1.65 16.28
N ASP A 291 0.22 2.93 16.33
CA ASP A 291 -0.15 3.87 17.40
C ASP A 291 -1.38 4.71 17.01
N ASP A 292 -2.17 4.20 16.08
CA ASP A 292 -3.43 4.78 15.63
C ASP A 292 -3.28 6.10 14.85
N ASN A 293 -2.05 6.45 14.42
CA ASN A 293 -1.79 7.70 13.73
C ASN A 293 -1.40 7.52 12.25
N ILE A 294 -1.87 8.47 11.45
CA ILE A 294 -1.35 8.77 10.12
C ILE A 294 -0.38 9.93 10.29
N TYR A 295 0.86 9.77 9.80
CA TYR A 295 1.90 10.77 9.91
C TYR A 295 2.25 11.38 8.56
N CYS A 296 2.55 12.67 8.54
CA CYS A 296 3.23 13.36 7.46
C CYS A 296 4.49 14.01 8.00
N LEU A 297 5.64 13.60 7.48
CA LEU A 297 6.94 14.16 7.83
C LEU A 297 7.54 14.91 6.65
N SER A 298 8.31 15.94 6.94
CA SER A 298 9.16 16.58 5.94
C SER A 298 10.31 15.63 5.52
N CYS A 299 10.97 15.93 4.41
CA CYS A 299 12.17 15.19 3.98
C CYS A 299 13.28 15.15 5.05
N LYS A 300 13.29 16.06 6.01
CA LYS A 300 14.27 16.12 7.13
C LYS A 300 13.83 15.38 8.38
N GLY A 301 12.69 14.69 8.36
CA GLY A 301 12.16 13.94 9.50
C GLY A 301 11.41 14.82 10.53
N SER A 302 11.14 16.09 10.25
CA SER A 302 10.31 16.91 11.12
C SER A 302 8.84 16.61 10.86
N LYS A 303 8.05 16.37 11.90
CA LYS A 303 6.60 16.18 11.79
C LYS A 303 5.96 17.46 11.27
N ILE A 304 5.25 17.35 10.15
CA ILE A 304 4.41 18.43 9.61
C ILE A 304 3.05 18.34 10.29
N TRP A 305 2.44 17.14 10.25
CA TRP A 305 1.20 16.84 10.96
C TRP A 305 1.10 15.35 11.29
N SER A 306 0.24 15.02 12.20
CA SER A 306 -0.28 13.65 12.41
C SER A 306 -1.78 13.73 12.63
N TYR A 307 -2.48 12.68 12.22
CA TYR A 307 -3.92 12.52 12.40
C TYR A 307 -4.18 11.23 13.18
N GLU A 308 -4.86 11.32 14.31
CA GLU A 308 -5.21 10.18 15.15
C GLU A 308 -6.52 9.55 14.64
N THR A 309 -6.51 8.23 14.52
CA THR A 309 -7.65 7.39 14.18
C THR A 309 -8.03 6.54 15.40
N ASP A 310 -9.12 5.77 15.30
CA ASP A 310 -9.58 4.97 16.45
C ASP A 310 -8.82 3.63 16.59
N PHE A 311 -7.99 3.23 15.59
CA PHE A 311 -7.20 2.00 15.63
C PHE A 311 -6.09 1.97 14.55
N TRP A 312 -5.28 0.92 14.52
CA TRP A 312 -4.07 0.74 13.72
C TRP A 312 -4.22 1.05 12.23
N ILE A 313 -3.21 1.72 11.68
CA ILE A 313 -3.05 1.96 10.26
C ILE A 313 -2.00 1.00 9.71
N VAL A 314 -2.42 -0.14 9.20
CA VAL A 314 -1.53 -1.16 8.60
C VAL A 314 -1.51 -1.09 7.08
N ALA A 315 -2.56 -0.55 6.45
CA ALA A 315 -2.61 -0.31 5.02
C ALA A 315 -1.68 0.85 4.63
N SER A 316 -1.04 0.73 3.47
CA SER A 316 -0.21 1.83 2.94
C SER A 316 -1.10 2.99 2.50
N PRO A 317 -0.83 4.23 2.93
CA PRO A 317 -1.57 5.40 2.48
C PRO A 317 -1.41 5.61 0.96
N ILE A 318 -2.45 6.16 0.34
CA ILE A 318 -2.48 6.58 -1.07
C ILE A 318 -2.60 8.10 -1.08
N VAL A 319 -1.88 8.75 -1.99
CA VAL A 319 -2.00 10.21 -2.18
C VAL A 319 -2.37 10.50 -3.62
N ILE A 320 -3.54 11.07 -3.81
CA ILE A 320 -4.11 11.40 -5.13
C ILE A 320 -5.03 12.64 -5.01
N ASP A 321 -5.17 13.38 -6.09
CA ASP A 321 -6.23 14.38 -6.25
C ASP A 321 -7.52 13.64 -6.64
N ILE A 322 -8.34 13.27 -5.63
CA ILE A 322 -9.53 12.40 -5.82
C ILE A 322 -10.71 13.15 -6.45
N ASP A 323 -10.82 14.44 -6.22
CA ASP A 323 -11.94 15.28 -6.67
C ASP A 323 -11.62 16.14 -7.89
N ASN A 324 -10.39 16.05 -8.41
CA ASN A 324 -9.87 16.79 -9.55
C ASN A 324 -9.90 18.33 -9.35
N ASP A 325 -9.59 18.79 -8.14
CA ASP A 325 -9.48 20.21 -7.83
C ASP A 325 -8.04 20.74 -7.95
N GLY A 326 -7.10 19.87 -8.25
CA GLY A 326 -5.67 20.17 -8.43
C GLY A 326 -4.87 20.08 -7.13
N LYS A 327 -5.48 19.66 -6.02
CA LYS A 327 -4.82 19.39 -4.75
C LYS A 327 -4.79 17.89 -4.48
N LEU A 328 -3.85 17.48 -3.66
CA LEU A 328 -3.68 16.09 -3.28
C LEU A 328 -4.39 15.80 -1.96
N GLU A 329 -5.10 14.67 -1.91
CA GLU A 329 -5.65 14.11 -0.70
C GLU A 329 -4.88 12.86 -0.28
N VAL A 330 -4.75 12.68 1.05
CA VAL A 330 -4.21 11.50 1.69
C VAL A 330 -5.34 10.55 2.04
N ILE A 331 -5.30 9.33 1.52
CA ILE A 331 -6.30 8.31 1.75
C ILE A 331 -5.66 7.19 2.55
N ALA A 332 -6.18 6.92 3.73
CA ALA A 332 -5.70 5.86 4.62
C ALA A 332 -6.85 5.00 5.13
N GLY A 333 -6.63 3.70 5.12
CA GLY A 333 -7.53 2.72 5.71
C GLY A 333 -7.06 2.29 7.09
N SER A 334 -7.98 2.25 8.04
CA SER A 334 -7.73 1.85 9.43
C SER A 334 -8.43 0.54 9.78
N TYR A 335 -7.92 -0.15 10.78
CA TYR A 335 -8.56 -1.31 11.41
C TYR A 335 -9.77 -0.93 12.28
N ASP A 336 -10.08 0.36 12.44
CA ASP A 336 -11.33 0.87 13.02
C ASP A 336 -12.53 0.79 12.05
N ASN A 337 -12.36 0.13 10.91
CA ASN A 337 -13.35 0.02 9.85
C ASN A 337 -13.62 1.34 9.13
N SER A 338 -12.63 2.23 9.03
CA SER A 338 -12.80 3.53 8.38
C SER A 338 -11.76 3.78 7.32
N VAL A 339 -12.19 4.42 6.25
CA VAL A 339 -11.33 5.09 5.28
C VAL A 339 -11.32 6.57 5.62
N TYR A 340 -10.16 7.11 5.86
CA TYR A 340 -9.95 8.53 6.08
C TYR A 340 -9.42 9.19 4.80
N VAL A 341 -9.99 10.32 4.46
CA VAL A 341 -9.53 11.15 3.34
C VAL A 341 -9.17 12.51 3.92
N LEU A 342 -7.88 12.82 3.97
CA LEU A 342 -7.32 14.03 4.56
C LEU A 342 -6.78 14.94 3.46
N ASP A 343 -6.87 16.26 3.63
CA ASP A 343 -6.21 17.20 2.74
C ASP A 343 -4.67 17.22 2.97
N ALA A 344 -3.98 18.06 2.22
CA ALA A 344 -2.53 18.21 2.33
C ALA A 344 -2.05 18.65 3.72
N GLU A 345 -2.89 19.35 4.45
CA GLU A 345 -2.63 19.84 5.80
C GLU A 345 -3.00 18.82 6.90
N GLY A 346 -3.53 17.66 6.52
CA GLY A 346 -3.93 16.60 7.45
C GLY A 346 -5.14 16.98 8.29
N THR A 347 -6.00 17.87 7.79
CA THR A 347 -7.16 18.32 8.53
C THR A 347 -8.39 17.50 8.17
N PHE A 348 -9.30 17.39 9.10
CA PHE A 348 -10.59 16.69 8.96
C PHE A 348 -11.72 17.64 9.30
N LEU A 349 -12.71 17.74 8.42
CA LEU A 349 -13.94 18.49 8.65
C LEU A 349 -15.09 17.54 8.94
N LEU A 350 -15.66 17.68 10.13
CA LEU A 350 -16.98 17.18 10.39
C LEU A 350 -18.01 18.05 9.59
N ASP A 351 -19.00 17.40 8.99
CA ASP A 351 -20.07 18.07 8.25
C ASP A 351 -20.64 19.25 9.06
N TYR A 352 -20.67 20.42 8.42
CA TYR A 352 -21.28 21.60 8.99
C TYR A 352 -22.79 21.37 9.21
N MET A 353 -23.21 21.31 10.47
CA MET A 353 -24.62 21.41 10.81
C MET A 353 -24.97 22.88 11.05
N PRO A 354 -25.88 23.50 10.25
CA PRO A 354 -26.35 24.85 10.49
C PRO A 354 -26.89 24.98 11.92
N GLY A 355 -26.33 25.86 12.73
CA GLY A 355 -26.77 26.13 14.11
C GLY A 355 -25.94 25.42 15.21
N VAL A 356 -24.95 24.63 14.86
CA VAL A 356 -23.97 24.07 15.80
C VAL A 356 -22.62 24.73 15.51
N SER A 357 -21.93 25.25 16.54
CA SER A 357 -20.54 25.72 16.41
C SER A 357 -19.69 24.56 15.90
N GLY A 358 -19.03 24.74 14.74
CA GLY A 358 -18.20 23.72 14.12
C GLY A 358 -17.08 23.30 15.05
N ILE A 359 -16.87 22.00 15.19
CA ILE A 359 -15.76 21.43 15.92
C ILE A 359 -14.65 21.14 14.90
N ILE A 360 -13.50 21.77 15.05
CA ILE A 360 -12.30 21.44 14.31
C ILE A 360 -11.44 20.53 15.16
N GLN A 361 -11.15 19.35 14.67
CA GLN A 361 -10.13 18.52 15.26
C GLN A 361 -8.78 18.90 14.61
N GLN A 362 -7.86 19.46 15.41
CA GLN A 362 -6.49 19.63 14.96
C GLN A 362 -5.76 18.30 15.00
N PRO A 363 -4.83 18.04 14.05
CA PRO A 363 -4.01 16.83 14.09
C PRO A 363 -3.23 16.75 15.41
N GLY A 364 -3.39 15.64 16.13
CA GLY A 364 -2.54 15.28 17.26
C GLY A 364 -3.10 15.44 18.68
N HIS A 365 -4.33 15.93 18.88
CA HIS A 365 -4.94 15.97 20.21
C HIS A 365 -6.44 15.71 20.18
N TYR A 366 -6.85 14.59 20.75
CA TYR A 366 -8.27 14.22 20.97
C TYR A 366 -9.00 15.23 21.86
N ASN A 367 -8.28 16.04 22.62
CA ASN A 367 -8.84 16.97 23.61
C ASN A 367 -8.80 18.45 23.21
N ASP A 368 -8.15 18.81 22.10
CA ASP A 368 -8.11 20.19 21.64
C ASP A 368 -9.22 20.47 20.63
N LEU A 369 -10.45 20.43 21.12
CA LEU A 369 -11.60 20.94 20.41
C LEU A 369 -11.47 22.47 20.33
N ILE A 370 -11.11 22.97 19.15
CA ILE A 370 -11.20 24.42 18.88
C ILE A 370 -12.67 24.69 18.51
N THR A 371 -13.39 25.36 19.39
CA THR A 371 -14.68 25.95 19.05
C THR A 371 -14.43 27.20 18.23
N ALA A 372 -14.71 27.16 16.92
CA ALA A 372 -14.74 28.37 16.12
C ALA A 372 -16.05 29.12 16.37
N GLU A 373 -15.98 30.45 16.45
CA GLU A 373 -17.15 31.32 16.51
C GLU A 373 -18.01 31.12 15.24
N PRO A 374 -19.36 31.18 15.34
CA PRO A 374 -20.24 31.05 14.18
C PRO A 374 -19.89 32.09 13.10
N GLY A 375 -19.39 31.65 11.95
CA GLY A 375 -19.03 32.51 10.82
C GLY A 375 -17.52 32.65 10.54
N GLU A 376 -16.63 32.06 11.35
CA GLU A 376 -15.16 32.12 11.16
C GLU A 376 -14.56 30.99 10.31
N TYR A 377 -15.39 30.17 9.64
CA TYR A 377 -14.94 28.94 9.06
C TYR A 377 -14.72 28.96 7.56
N VAL A 378 -13.49 28.76 7.14
CA VAL A 378 -13.12 28.41 5.77
C VAL A 378 -12.65 26.94 5.78
N GLY A 379 -13.61 26.02 5.75
CA GLY A 379 -13.31 24.61 5.82
C GLY A 379 -12.85 24.01 4.50
N LYS A 380 -11.92 23.08 4.59
CA LYS A 380 -11.51 22.18 3.50
C LYS A 380 -12.09 20.80 3.68
N LYS A 381 -12.35 20.14 2.58
CA LYS A 381 -13.02 18.88 2.44
C LYS A 381 -12.34 17.74 3.14
N LEU A 382 -13.11 16.90 3.82
CA LEU A 382 -12.67 15.60 4.25
C LEU A 382 -13.81 14.64 4.37
N TRP A 383 -13.51 13.38 4.11
CA TRP A 383 -14.51 12.35 4.22
C TRP A 383 -13.97 11.21 5.09
N GLN A 384 -14.81 10.73 5.96
CA GLN A 384 -14.67 9.44 6.60
C GLN A 384 -15.73 8.51 6.02
N TYR A 385 -15.30 7.35 5.54
CA TYR A 385 -16.21 6.33 5.05
C TYR A 385 -16.10 5.11 5.95
N LYS A 386 -17.20 4.69 6.57
CA LYS A 386 -17.27 3.47 7.39
C LYS A 386 -17.49 2.26 6.50
N THR A 387 -16.58 1.28 6.63
CA THR A 387 -16.67 -0.03 5.98
C THR A 387 -17.34 -1.05 6.91
N GLU A 388 -17.67 -2.23 6.39
CA GLU A 388 -18.26 -3.31 7.18
C GLU A 388 -17.19 -4.20 7.87
N GLY A 389 -15.93 -3.77 7.91
CA GLY A 389 -14.84 -4.50 8.55
C GLY A 389 -13.48 -3.84 8.38
N MET A 390 -12.43 -4.49 8.89
CA MET A 390 -11.05 -3.98 8.92
C MET A 390 -10.46 -3.83 7.52
N ILE A 391 -9.77 -2.71 7.26
CA ILE A 391 -9.16 -2.45 5.97
C ILE A 391 -7.76 -3.07 5.91
N VAL A 392 -7.58 -4.04 5.03
CA VAL A 392 -6.29 -4.75 4.84
C VAL A 392 -5.41 -4.09 3.79
N GLY A 393 -5.99 -3.29 2.90
CA GLY A 393 -5.27 -2.55 1.89
C GLY A 393 -6.18 -1.79 0.95
N SER A 394 -5.58 -0.86 0.23
CA SER A 394 -6.29 -0.04 -0.74
C SER A 394 -5.45 0.18 -1.99
N THR A 395 -6.13 0.46 -3.09
CA THR A 395 -5.54 0.92 -4.34
C THR A 395 -6.49 1.90 -5.00
N PHE A 396 -6.06 2.56 -6.05
CA PHE A 396 -6.95 3.42 -6.83
C PHE A 396 -6.96 3.02 -8.30
N ILE A 397 -8.03 3.38 -8.98
CA ILE A 397 -8.18 3.24 -10.42
C ILE A 397 -8.60 4.58 -11.01
N THR A 398 -8.28 4.76 -12.29
CA THR A 398 -8.91 5.79 -13.11
C THR A 398 -9.84 5.08 -14.08
N ASN A 399 -11.15 5.32 -13.95
CA ASN A 399 -12.14 4.66 -14.79
C ASN A 399 -12.14 5.22 -16.23
N SER A 400 -12.97 4.62 -17.09
CA SER A 400 -13.13 5.03 -18.48
C SER A 400 -13.60 6.48 -18.67
N LYS A 401 -14.20 7.08 -17.64
CA LYS A 401 -14.64 8.50 -17.61
C LYS A 401 -13.59 9.44 -17.01
N LYS A 402 -12.36 8.95 -16.78
CA LYS A 402 -11.25 9.67 -16.13
C LYS A 402 -11.53 10.08 -14.67
N GLN A 403 -12.51 9.47 -14.01
CA GLN A 403 -12.76 9.64 -12.59
C GLN A 403 -11.85 8.70 -11.80
N LYS A 404 -11.30 9.18 -10.69
CA LYS A 404 -10.54 8.38 -9.76
C LYS A 404 -11.47 7.67 -8.79
N GLU A 405 -11.21 6.42 -8.54
CA GLU A 405 -11.99 5.56 -7.65
C GLU A 405 -11.04 4.82 -6.71
N ILE A 406 -11.45 4.62 -5.46
CA ILE A 406 -10.66 3.92 -4.45
C ILE A 406 -11.21 2.51 -4.31
N ILE A 407 -10.35 1.53 -4.41
CA ILE A 407 -10.68 0.11 -4.18
C ILE A 407 -10.14 -0.28 -2.81
N ILE A 408 -11.01 -0.73 -1.93
CA ILE A 408 -10.71 -1.05 -0.55
C ILE A 408 -10.92 -2.55 -0.33
N GLY A 409 -9.87 -3.23 0.12
CA GLY A 409 -9.93 -4.62 0.59
C GLY A 409 -10.31 -4.67 2.06
N ILE A 410 -11.38 -5.39 2.39
CA ILE A 410 -11.93 -5.54 3.73
C ILE A 410 -11.72 -6.97 4.18
N LYS A 411 -11.14 -7.15 5.38
CA LYS A 411 -10.75 -8.44 5.94
C LYS A 411 -11.90 -9.45 5.97
N GLU A 412 -13.11 -8.99 6.19
CA GLU A 412 -14.34 -9.79 6.27
C GLU A 412 -14.83 -10.30 4.90
N GLY A 413 -14.00 -10.20 3.87
CA GLY A 413 -14.25 -10.79 2.55
C GLY A 413 -14.89 -9.85 1.55
N LYS A 414 -14.97 -8.57 1.83
CA LYS A 414 -15.57 -7.58 0.93
C LYS A 414 -14.54 -6.72 0.23
N LEU A 415 -14.83 -6.35 -1.00
CA LEU A 415 -14.10 -5.36 -1.75
C LEU A 415 -15.03 -4.21 -2.10
N ASP A 416 -14.78 -3.03 -1.54
CA ASP A 416 -15.57 -1.83 -1.77
C ASP A 416 -14.90 -0.94 -2.83
N ASN A 417 -15.71 -0.36 -3.70
CA ASN A 417 -15.31 0.71 -4.60
C ASN A 417 -15.97 2.01 -4.15
N LEU A 418 -15.13 2.99 -3.84
CA LEU A 418 -15.54 4.33 -3.45
C LEU A 418 -15.22 5.32 -4.55
N THR A 419 -16.13 6.25 -4.79
CA THR A 419 -15.97 7.32 -5.78
C THR A 419 -16.35 8.66 -5.19
N TYR A 420 -15.68 9.71 -5.64
CA TYR A 420 -16.09 11.07 -5.35
C TYR A 420 -17.24 11.48 -6.27
N LYS A 421 -18.31 11.96 -5.67
CA LYS A 421 -19.45 12.52 -6.38
C LYS A 421 -19.55 14.00 -6.07
N LYS A 422 -19.48 14.80 -7.10
CA LYS A 422 -19.77 16.24 -7.03
C LYS A 422 -21.29 16.42 -7.04
N ASP A 423 -21.83 17.09 -6.01
CA ASP A 423 -23.25 17.43 -5.93
C ASP A 423 -23.67 18.47 -6.98
#